data_d9e548af5e867d963729af35bb91634f
#
_entry.id   d9e548af5e867d963729af35bb91634f
#
_cell.length_a   1.000
_cell.length_b   1.000
_cell.length_c   1.000
_cell.angle_alpha   90.00
_cell.angle_beta   90.00
_cell.angle_gamma   90.00
#
_symmetry.space_group_name_H-M   'P 1'
#
loop_
_entity.id
_entity.type
_entity.pdbx_description
1 polymer ?
#
loop_
_entity_poly.entity_id
_entity_poly.type
_entity_poly.pdbx_seq_one_letter_code
_entity_poly.pdbx_strand_id
1 'polypeptide(L)'
;RKKGMSKSAKKVFCIALVLILVSCIFASLIQTDFGKVQITTVNIVTDSGSTLCGHLYRPKDATAENPLPGIVTCHGNYNNKEMQDINAIELSRRGYVVLNVDEYRHGHSSPADFETWHMTSVDAVDYLYELDFVDQSLIGVTGHSRGAKMANEAMKENLIRAAAGQPMKLKAVLLVGSAPWFDSFKLEDATVGGSSSTGQSFTLTSELEALMEEINAP
;
A
#
# COMPACT_ATOMS: atom_id res chain seq x y z
N ARG A 1 4.94 29.95 -47.04
CA ARG A 1 5.95 30.39 -46.04
C ARG A 1 5.35 30.27 -44.65
N LYS A 2 5.84 29.33 -43.85
CA LYS A 2 5.46 29.26 -42.42
C LYS A 2 6.06 30.49 -41.72
N LYS A 3 5.20 31.36 -41.21
CA LYS A 3 5.60 32.54 -40.41
C LYS A 3 6.20 32.04 -39.09
N GLY A 4 7.47 32.28 -38.86
CA GLY A 4 8.13 31.95 -37.58
C GLY A 4 7.52 32.75 -36.42
N MET A 5 7.69 32.24 -35.21
CA MET A 5 7.21 32.92 -33.99
C MET A 5 7.81 34.33 -33.85
N SER A 6 6.95 35.29 -33.44
CA SER A 6 7.40 36.65 -33.11
C SER A 6 8.38 36.67 -31.93
N LYS A 7 9.19 37.75 -31.79
CA LYS A 7 10.11 37.93 -30.68
C LYS A 7 9.41 37.87 -29.31
N SER A 8 8.23 38.47 -29.21
CA SER A 8 7.41 38.44 -27.97
C SER A 8 6.91 37.04 -27.67
N ALA A 9 6.45 36.28 -28.67
CA ALA A 9 6.00 34.91 -28.51
C ALA A 9 7.15 33.98 -28.01
N LYS A 10 8.36 34.19 -28.57
CA LYS A 10 9.55 33.46 -28.09
C LYS A 10 9.89 33.77 -26.61
N LYS A 11 9.80 35.05 -26.22
CA LYS A 11 10.00 35.46 -24.82
C LYS A 11 9.01 34.77 -23.89
N VAL A 12 7.71 34.85 -24.21
CA VAL A 12 6.65 34.22 -23.41
C VAL A 12 6.88 32.71 -23.32
N PHE A 13 7.23 32.07 -24.43
CA PHE A 13 7.53 30.64 -24.46
C PHE A 13 8.71 30.25 -23.56
N CYS A 14 9.82 31.02 -23.61
CA CYS A 14 10.97 30.78 -22.74
C CYS A 14 10.62 30.96 -21.26
N ILE A 15 9.85 32.00 -20.91
CA ILE A 15 9.38 32.22 -19.53
C ILE A 15 8.52 31.05 -19.07
N ALA A 16 7.57 30.59 -19.91
CA ALA A 16 6.74 29.45 -19.58
C ALA A 16 7.56 28.17 -19.33
N LEU A 17 8.57 27.88 -20.16
CA LEU A 17 9.46 26.75 -19.95
C LEU A 17 10.24 26.85 -18.63
N VAL A 18 10.76 28.03 -18.31
CA VAL A 18 11.47 28.25 -17.03
C VAL A 18 10.53 28.02 -15.86
N LEU A 19 9.31 28.55 -15.90
CA LEU A 19 8.32 28.35 -14.84
C LEU A 19 7.95 26.87 -14.66
N ILE A 20 7.78 26.13 -15.75
CA ILE A 20 7.53 24.69 -15.71
C ILE A 20 8.70 23.95 -15.04
N LEU A 21 9.94 24.24 -15.45
CA LEU A 21 11.13 23.61 -14.86
C LEU A 21 11.26 23.90 -13.37
N VAL A 22 11.07 25.14 -12.97
CA VAL A 22 11.09 25.57 -11.57
C VAL A 22 9.99 24.83 -10.79
N SER A 23 8.78 24.76 -11.33
CA SER A 23 7.66 24.06 -10.69
C SER A 23 7.94 22.55 -10.52
N CYS A 24 8.54 21.90 -11.53
CA CYS A 24 8.94 20.49 -11.44
C CYS A 24 10.00 20.26 -10.34
N ILE A 25 10.99 21.16 -10.23
CA ILE A 25 12.01 21.07 -9.19
C ILE A 25 11.36 21.20 -7.80
N PHE A 26 10.52 22.22 -7.60
CA PHE A 26 9.82 22.40 -6.33
C PHE A 26 8.90 21.24 -5.99
N ALA A 27 8.15 20.71 -6.97
CA ALA A 27 7.33 19.53 -6.78
C ALA A 27 8.16 18.32 -6.31
N SER A 28 9.29 18.07 -6.95
CA SER A 28 10.22 16.98 -6.55
C SER A 28 10.77 17.20 -5.14
N LEU A 29 11.17 18.41 -4.79
CA LEU A 29 11.67 18.74 -3.45
C LEU A 29 10.58 18.52 -2.38
N ILE A 30 9.34 18.92 -2.66
CA ILE A 30 8.21 18.73 -1.74
C ILE A 30 7.89 17.25 -1.58
N GLN A 31 7.81 16.49 -2.68
CA GLN A 31 7.51 15.07 -2.65
C GLN A 31 8.53 14.25 -1.86
N THR A 32 9.81 14.62 -1.97
CA THR A 32 10.90 13.91 -1.29
C THR A 32 11.23 14.48 0.09
N ASP A 33 10.42 15.37 0.65
CA ASP A 33 10.73 16.14 1.87
C ASP A 33 12.16 16.73 1.82
N PHE A 34 12.42 17.50 0.76
CA PHE A 34 13.73 18.09 0.50
C PHE A 34 14.88 17.06 0.48
N GLY A 35 14.58 15.88 -0.06
CA GLY A 35 15.53 14.79 -0.20
C GLY A 35 15.74 13.94 1.05
N LYS A 36 14.91 14.07 2.08
CA LYS A 36 14.93 13.18 3.26
C LYS A 36 14.25 11.84 3.00
N VAL A 37 13.32 11.78 2.03
CA VAL A 37 12.64 10.57 1.61
C VAL A 37 13.12 10.18 0.22
N GLN A 38 13.57 8.95 0.08
CA GLN A 38 13.87 8.33 -1.19
C GLN A 38 12.60 7.64 -1.73
N ILE A 39 12.25 7.90 -2.99
CA ILE A 39 11.12 7.28 -3.67
C ILE A 39 11.68 6.40 -4.79
N THR A 40 11.34 5.12 -4.77
CA THR A 40 11.82 4.14 -5.76
C THR A 40 10.64 3.34 -6.30
N THR A 41 10.54 3.19 -7.61
CA THR A 41 9.60 2.24 -8.20
C THR A 41 10.12 0.82 -8.00
N VAL A 42 9.30 -0.05 -7.45
CA VAL A 42 9.59 -1.46 -7.23
C VAL A 42 8.65 -2.34 -8.04
N ASN A 43 9.18 -3.43 -8.56
CA ASN A 43 8.42 -4.50 -9.21
C ASN A 43 8.70 -5.78 -8.42
N ILE A 44 7.71 -6.23 -7.68
CA ILE A 44 7.80 -7.37 -6.78
C ILE A 44 7.29 -8.58 -7.54
N VAL A 45 8.15 -9.56 -7.74
CA VAL A 45 7.75 -10.85 -8.32
C VAL A 45 7.35 -11.75 -7.17
N THR A 46 6.10 -12.18 -7.15
CA THR A 46 5.54 -13.04 -6.09
C THR A 46 5.75 -14.51 -6.40
N ASP A 47 5.53 -15.37 -5.43
CA ASP A 47 5.65 -16.83 -5.58
C ASP A 47 4.72 -17.40 -6.65
N SER A 48 3.60 -16.74 -6.92
CA SER A 48 2.69 -17.10 -8.02
C SER A 48 3.22 -16.73 -9.40
N GLY A 49 4.37 -16.03 -9.50
CA GLY A 49 4.92 -15.49 -10.74
C GLY A 49 4.25 -14.19 -11.22
N SER A 50 3.32 -13.64 -10.44
CA SER A 50 2.71 -12.34 -10.71
C SER A 50 3.67 -11.21 -10.33
N THR A 51 3.52 -10.05 -10.97
CA THR A 51 4.30 -8.85 -10.65
C THR A 51 3.40 -7.82 -9.99
N LEU A 52 3.77 -7.38 -8.80
CA LEU A 52 3.15 -6.26 -8.09
C LEU A 52 4.04 -5.02 -8.24
N CYS A 53 3.50 -3.96 -8.83
CA CYS A 53 4.21 -2.70 -9.01
C CYS A 53 3.86 -1.73 -7.88
N GLY A 54 4.85 -1.01 -7.34
CA GLY A 54 4.63 -0.02 -6.30
C GLY A 54 5.67 1.09 -6.29
N HIS A 55 5.39 2.12 -5.50
CA HIS A 55 6.36 3.12 -5.10
C HIS A 55 6.74 2.87 -3.63
N LEU A 56 8.03 2.64 -3.39
CA LEU A 56 8.59 2.53 -2.05
C LEU A 56 9.11 3.90 -1.62
N TYR A 57 8.50 4.46 -0.59
CA TYR A 57 8.91 5.70 0.09
C TYR A 57 9.72 5.31 1.31
N ARG A 58 11.02 5.53 1.25
CA ARG A 58 11.96 5.21 2.31
C ARG A 58 12.55 6.48 2.93
N PRO A 59 12.27 6.80 4.21
CA PRO A 59 13.05 7.80 4.93
C PRO A 59 14.52 7.44 4.95
N LYS A 60 15.43 8.42 4.82
CA LYS A 60 16.88 8.13 4.75
C LYS A 60 17.46 7.55 6.03
N ASP A 61 16.80 7.78 7.15
CA ASP A 61 17.15 7.22 8.46
C ASP A 61 16.61 5.80 8.68
N ALA A 62 15.81 5.26 7.76
CA ALA A 62 15.43 3.85 7.74
C ALA A 62 16.62 3.01 7.25
N THR A 63 17.31 2.35 8.18
CA THR A 63 18.47 1.47 7.93
C THR A 63 18.31 0.16 8.68
N ALA A 64 19.16 -0.82 8.40
CA ALA A 64 19.16 -2.09 9.14
C ALA A 64 19.46 -1.90 10.64
N GLU A 65 20.22 -0.87 11.00
CA GLU A 65 20.51 -0.50 12.40
C GLU A 65 19.41 0.34 13.05
N ASN A 66 18.55 0.96 12.25
CA ASN A 66 17.42 1.76 12.68
C ASN A 66 16.19 1.45 11.81
N PRO A 67 15.61 0.24 11.93
CA PRO A 67 14.43 -0.12 11.16
C PRO A 67 13.22 0.72 11.59
N LEU A 68 12.44 1.20 10.62
CA LEU A 68 11.27 2.03 10.85
C LEU A 68 9.97 1.24 10.58
N PRO A 69 8.84 1.64 11.20
CA PRO A 69 7.55 1.01 10.94
C PRO A 69 7.19 1.03 9.45
N GLY A 70 6.58 -0.06 8.97
CA GLY A 70 6.15 -0.22 7.58
C GLY A 70 4.65 0.01 7.39
N ILE A 71 4.25 0.63 6.28
CA ILE A 71 2.83 0.79 5.92
C ILE A 71 2.65 0.47 4.44
N VAL A 72 1.68 -0.40 4.12
CA VAL A 72 1.17 -0.58 2.76
C VAL A 72 -0.03 0.32 2.54
N THR A 73 -0.10 0.99 1.39
CA THR A 73 -1.27 1.78 0.98
C THR A 73 -1.91 1.19 -0.26
N CYS A 74 -3.23 0.96 -0.21
CA CYS A 74 -4.04 0.38 -1.27
C CYS A 74 -5.07 1.39 -1.79
N HIS A 75 -5.14 1.56 -3.11
CA HIS A 75 -6.04 2.52 -3.74
C HIS A 75 -7.47 1.99 -3.92
N GLY A 76 -8.40 2.87 -4.27
CA GLY A 76 -9.78 2.51 -4.60
C GLY A 76 -9.93 1.93 -6.02
N ASN A 77 -11.14 1.46 -6.33
CA ASN A 77 -11.45 0.90 -7.64
C ASN A 77 -11.25 1.93 -8.76
N TYR A 78 -10.83 1.47 -9.95
CA TYR A 78 -10.53 2.29 -11.14
C TYR A 78 -9.42 3.35 -10.95
N ASN A 79 -8.63 3.23 -9.89
CA ASN A 79 -7.50 4.09 -9.58
C ASN A 79 -6.16 3.34 -9.76
N ASN A 80 -5.11 3.96 -9.35
CA ASN A 80 -3.76 3.44 -9.33
C ASN A 80 -3.02 3.99 -8.09
N LYS A 81 -1.79 3.57 -7.87
CA LYS A 81 -0.99 3.98 -6.71
C LYS A 81 -0.85 5.50 -6.55
N GLU A 82 -0.78 6.26 -7.65
CA GLU A 82 -0.63 7.72 -7.61
C GLU A 82 -1.74 8.42 -6.83
N MET A 83 -2.93 7.80 -6.71
CA MET A 83 -4.02 8.33 -5.89
C MET A 83 -3.73 8.31 -4.38
N GLN A 84 -2.78 7.50 -3.95
CA GLN A 84 -2.35 7.40 -2.55
C GLN A 84 -1.03 8.14 -2.26
N ASP A 85 -0.41 8.78 -3.26
CA ASP A 85 0.87 9.47 -3.10
C ASP A 85 0.85 10.51 -1.97
N ILE A 86 -0.24 11.25 -1.82
CA ILE A 86 -0.38 12.24 -0.74
C ILE A 86 -0.26 11.56 0.62
N ASN A 87 -0.94 10.44 0.82
CA ASN A 87 -0.88 9.66 2.06
C ASN A 87 0.53 9.08 2.25
N ALA A 88 1.12 8.51 1.21
CA ALA A 88 2.45 7.92 1.25
C ALA A 88 3.53 8.95 1.61
N ILE A 89 3.48 10.16 1.00
CA ILE A 89 4.37 11.27 1.31
C ILE A 89 4.23 11.71 2.77
N GLU A 90 3.00 11.90 3.24
CA GLU A 90 2.74 12.36 4.61
C GLU A 90 3.12 11.32 5.67
N LEU A 91 2.91 10.05 5.41
CA LEU A 91 3.35 8.97 6.30
C LEU A 91 4.88 8.84 6.32
N SER A 92 5.53 8.91 5.16
CA SER A 92 7.00 8.81 5.09
C SER A 92 7.71 9.98 5.78
N ARG A 93 7.15 11.19 5.71
CA ARG A 93 7.62 12.35 6.48
C ARG A 93 7.55 12.16 7.99
N ARG A 94 6.65 11.28 8.45
CA ARG A 94 6.46 10.94 9.87
C ARG A 94 7.27 9.74 10.32
N GLY A 95 8.19 9.27 9.46
CA GLY A 95 9.10 8.18 9.81
C GLY A 95 8.56 6.78 9.52
N TYR A 96 7.63 6.63 8.57
CA TYR A 96 7.20 5.32 8.10
C TYR A 96 7.88 4.97 6.78
N VAL A 97 8.26 3.73 6.61
CA VAL A 97 8.55 3.16 5.29
C VAL A 97 7.21 2.83 4.64
N VAL A 98 6.91 3.43 3.49
CA VAL A 98 5.60 3.24 2.86
C VAL A 98 5.74 2.56 1.51
N LEU A 99 5.01 1.47 1.33
CA LEU A 99 4.84 0.80 0.04
C LEU A 99 3.46 1.12 -0.51
N ASN A 100 3.44 1.97 -1.52
CA ASN A 100 2.23 2.38 -2.22
C ASN A 100 2.08 1.57 -3.51
N VAL A 101 1.07 0.70 -3.61
CA VAL A 101 0.98 -0.31 -4.67
C VAL A 101 -0.13 -0.03 -5.67
N ASP A 102 0.12 -0.41 -6.94
CA ASP A 102 -0.95 -0.69 -7.89
C ASP A 102 -1.59 -2.03 -7.52
N GLU A 103 -2.87 -2.07 -7.21
CA GLU A 103 -3.56 -3.34 -7.02
C GLU A 103 -3.47 -4.19 -8.27
N TYR A 104 -3.47 -5.51 -8.12
CA TYR A 104 -3.55 -6.41 -9.28
C TYR A 104 -4.68 -5.99 -10.23
N ARG A 105 -4.44 -6.08 -11.52
CA ARG A 105 -5.31 -5.63 -12.63
C ARG A 105 -5.41 -4.10 -12.77
N HIS A 106 -4.60 -3.34 -12.03
CA HIS A 106 -4.54 -1.88 -12.13
C HIS A 106 -3.10 -1.43 -12.39
N GLY A 107 -2.97 -0.22 -12.93
CA GLY A 107 -1.68 0.41 -13.18
C GLY A 107 -0.70 -0.48 -13.94
N HIS A 108 0.45 -0.74 -13.34
CA HIS A 108 1.53 -1.55 -13.90
C HIS A 108 1.64 -2.95 -13.27
N SER A 109 0.75 -3.30 -12.35
CA SER A 109 0.71 -4.65 -11.77
C SER A 109 0.11 -5.66 -12.74
N SER A 110 0.51 -6.92 -12.58
CA SER A 110 0.03 -8.03 -13.41
C SER A 110 -1.49 -8.15 -13.41
N PRO A 111 -2.10 -8.64 -14.49
CA PRO A 111 -3.45 -9.18 -14.44
C PRO A 111 -3.50 -10.28 -13.38
N ALA A 112 -4.59 -10.33 -12.61
CA ALA A 112 -4.89 -11.41 -11.69
C ALA A 112 -6.31 -11.88 -11.89
N ASP A 113 -6.57 -13.14 -11.59
CA ASP A 113 -7.92 -13.66 -11.57
C ASP A 113 -8.74 -13.06 -10.43
N PHE A 114 -10.07 -13.12 -10.52
CA PHE A 114 -10.95 -12.61 -9.47
C PHE A 114 -10.70 -13.28 -8.11
N GLU A 115 -10.17 -14.49 -8.13
CA GLU A 115 -9.88 -15.28 -6.93
C GLU A 115 -8.60 -14.82 -6.21
N THR A 116 -7.64 -14.21 -6.92
CA THR A 116 -6.32 -13.86 -6.37
C THR A 116 -6.05 -12.35 -6.27
N TRP A 117 -6.91 -11.51 -6.80
CA TRP A 117 -6.72 -10.06 -6.79
C TRP A 117 -6.62 -9.46 -5.37
N HIS A 118 -7.26 -10.08 -4.38
CA HIS A 118 -7.21 -9.68 -2.98
C HIS A 118 -5.84 -9.92 -2.34
N MET A 119 -4.98 -10.73 -2.97
CA MET A 119 -3.63 -10.99 -2.48
C MET A 119 -2.69 -9.79 -2.61
N THR A 120 -3.09 -8.72 -3.31
CA THR A 120 -2.26 -7.52 -3.49
C THR A 120 -1.63 -7.02 -2.19
N SER A 121 -2.43 -6.84 -1.16
CA SER A 121 -1.98 -6.32 0.13
C SER A 121 -1.21 -7.36 0.93
N VAL A 122 -1.52 -8.64 0.77
CA VAL A 122 -0.77 -9.75 1.39
C VAL A 122 0.65 -9.78 0.84
N ASP A 123 0.80 -9.81 -0.48
CA ASP A 123 2.10 -9.83 -1.17
C ASP A 123 2.92 -8.56 -0.85
N ALA A 124 2.24 -7.41 -0.73
CA ALA A 124 2.88 -6.15 -0.34
C ALA A 124 3.38 -6.17 1.10
N VAL A 125 2.63 -6.75 2.03
CA VAL A 125 3.05 -6.95 3.44
C VAL A 125 4.22 -7.92 3.51
N ASP A 126 4.14 -9.03 2.77
CA ASP A 126 5.23 -10.02 2.70
C ASP A 126 6.52 -9.37 2.20
N TYR A 127 6.45 -8.54 1.16
CA TYR A 127 7.61 -7.80 0.66
C TYR A 127 8.18 -6.83 1.70
N LEU A 128 7.35 -6.00 2.37
CA LEU A 128 7.83 -5.09 3.41
C LEU A 128 8.49 -5.83 4.57
N TYR A 129 7.94 -6.98 4.95
CA TYR A 129 8.47 -7.79 6.04
C TYR A 129 9.89 -8.30 5.80
N GLU A 130 10.29 -8.49 4.54
CA GLU A 130 11.63 -8.97 4.16
C GLU A 130 12.68 -7.85 4.06
N LEU A 131 12.28 -6.58 4.18
CA LEU A 131 13.21 -5.45 4.09
C LEU A 131 13.91 -5.22 5.45
N ASP A 132 15.23 -5.22 5.46
CA ASP A 132 16.05 -5.08 6.67
C ASP A 132 15.91 -3.74 7.39
N PHE A 133 15.46 -2.70 6.68
CA PHE A 133 15.19 -1.37 7.21
C PHE A 133 13.72 -1.15 7.62
N VAL A 134 12.91 -2.20 7.65
CA VAL A 134 11.53 -2.18 8.15
C VAL A 134 11.46 -2.91 9.48
N ASP A 135 10.83 -2.28 10.48
CA ASP A 135 10.52 -2.95 11.75
C ASP A 135 9.41 -3.97 11.53
N GLN A 136 9.80 -5.24 11.49
CA GLN A 136 8.92 -6.38 11.27
C GLN A 136 7.82 -6.52 12.34
N SER A 137 7.99 -5.91 13.51
CA SER A 137 6.98 -5.89 14.57
C SER A 137 5.93 -4.78 14.40
N LEU A 138 6.11 -3.85 13.45
CA LEU A 138 5.30 -2.65 13.29
C LEU A 138 4.89 -2.44 11.81
N ILE A 139 4.23 -3.42 11.21
CA ILE A 139 3.72 -3.31 9.84
C ILE A 139 2.20 -3.13 9.86
N GLY A 140 1.72 -2.12 9.13
CA GLY A 140 0.30 -1.81 8.95
C GLY A 140 -0.11 -1.77 7.47
N VAL A 141 -1.42 -1.86 7.24
CA VAL A 141 -2.03 -1.66 5.92
C VAL A 141 -3.13 -0.60 6.03
N THR A 142 -3.19 0.30 5.08
CA THR A 142 -4.34 1.21 4.93
C THR A 142 -4.88 1.14 3.51
N GLY A 143 -6.18 1.29 3.36
CA GLY A 143 -6.81 1.29 2.05
C GLY A 143 -8.08 2.10 2.01
N HIS A 144 -8.37 2.68 0.83
CA HIS A 144 -9.56 3.45 0.56
C HIS A 144 -10.54 2.66 -0.32
N SER A 145 -11.81 2.62 0.06
CA SER A 145 -12.87 1.97 -0.74
C SER A 145 -12.54 0.49 -1.02
N ARG A 146 -12.29 0.11 -2.27
CA ARG A 146 -11.81 -1.25 -2.63
C ARG A 146 -10.51 -1.60 -1.92
N GLY A 147 -9.57 -0.66 -1.79
CA GLY A 147 -8.34 -0.85 -1.03
C GLY A 147 -8.58 -1.16 0.44
N ALA A 148 -9.67 -0.66 1.04
CA ALA A 148 -10.08 -1.06 2.38
C ALA A 148 -10.45 -2.54 2.45
N LYS A 149 -11.11 -3.09 1.41
CA LYS A 149 -11.34 -4.54 1.33
C LYS A 149 -10.02 -5.30 1.24
N MET A 150 -9.05 -4.83 0.45
CA MET A 150 -7.73 -5.46 0.36
C MET A 150 -7.02 -5.47 1.71
N ALA A 151 -7.07 -4.35 2.43
CA ALA A 151 -6.49 -4.26 3.77
C ALA A 151 -7.12 -5.25 4.75
N ASN A 152 -8.44 -5.42 4.68
CA ASN A 152 -9.16 -6.40 5.51
C ASN A 152 -8.80 -7.85 5.15
N GLU A 153 -8.72 -8.18 3.86
CA GLU A 153 -8.30 -9.51 3.42
C GLU A 153 -6.85 -9.83 3.84
N ALA A 154 -5.96 -8.83 3.82
CA ALA A 154 -4.60 -9.01 4.35
C ALA A 154 -4.60 -9.39 5.83
N MET A 155 -5.45 -8.78 6.65
CA MET A 155 -5.57 -9.13 8.07
C MET A 155 -6.10 -10.55 8.25
N LYS A 156 -7.15 -10.93 7.52
CA LYS A 156 -7.69 -12.29 7.56
C LYS A 156 -6.62 -13.33 7.22
N GLU A 157 -5.90 -13.14 6.12
CA GLU A 157 -4.83 -14.05 5.70
C GLU A 157 -3.71 -14.10 6.74
N ASN A 158 -3.32 -12.95 7.31
CA ASN A 158 -2.31 -12.88 8.36
C ASN A 158 -2.72 -13.69 9.61
N LEU A 159 -4.00 -13.62 10.02
CA LEU A 159 -4.52 -14.41 11.15
C LEU A 159 -4.56 -15.91 10.83
N ILE A 160 -4.96 -16.29 9.61
CA ILE A 160 -4.96 -17.69 9.15
C ILE A 160 -3.53 -18.26 9.20
N ARG A 161 -2.55 -17.52 8.71
CA ARG A 161 -1.14 -17.93 8.73
C ARG A 161 -0.60 -18.02 10.15
N ALA A 162 -0.97 -17.08 11.03
CA ALA A 162 -0.58 -17.11 12.45
C ALA A 162 -1.16 -18.34 13.18
N ALA A 163 -2.41 -18.70 12.93
CA ALA A 163 -3.02 -19.91 13.47
C ALA A 163 -2.35 -21.20 12.96
N ALA A 164 -1.72 -21.15 11.77
CA ALA A 164 -0.89 -22.23 11.22
C ALA A 164 0.56 -22.21 11.74
N GLY A 165 0.89 -21.38 12.76
CA GLY A 165 2.21 -21.29 13.37
C GLY A 165 3.21 -20.43 12.61
N GLN A 166 2.77 -19.63 11.62
CA GLN A 166 3.62 -18.67 10.94
C GLN A 166 3.68 -17.34 11.70
N PRO A 167 4.73 -16.51 11.49
CA PRO A 167 4.82 -15.22 12.16
C PRO A 167 3.69 -14.28 11.73
N MET A 168 3.11 -13.58 12.71
CA MET A 168 2.10 -12.55 12.46
C MET A 168 2.79 -11.28 11.93
N LYS A 169 2.77 -11.09 10.61
CA LYS A 169 3.48 -9.99 9.93
C LYS A 169 2.72 -8.67 10.04
N LEU A 170 1.39 -8.69 9.94
CA LEU A 170 0.53 -7.49 9.95
C LEU A 170 -0.01 -7.22 11.36
N LYS A 171 0.14 -6.00 11.85
CA LYS A 171 -0.23 -5.58 13.23
C LYS A 171 -1.40 -4.58 13.27
N ALA A 172 -1.63 -3.84 12.20
CA ALA A 172 -2.69 -2.82 12.18
C ALA A 172 -3.32 -2.68 10.80
N VAL A 173 -4.61 -2.38 10.79
CA VAL A 173 -5.38 -2.09 9.56
C VAL A 173 -6.18 -0.82 9.75
N LEU A 174 -6.10 0.09 8.79
CA LEU A 174 -6.91 1.29 8.72
C LEU A 174 -7.79 1.25 7.47
N LEU A 175 -9.10 1.20 7.66
CA LEU A 175 -10.08 1.16 6.58
C LEU A 175 -10.68 2.55 6.37
N VAL A 176 -10.49 3.11 5.17
CA VAL A 176 -10.99 4.44 4.80
C VAL A 176 -12.11 4.31 3.78
N GLY A 177 -13.30 4.81 4.09
CA GLY A 177 -14.44 4.77 3.17
C GLY A 177 -14.85 3.34 2.79
N SER A 178 -14.74 2.41 3.73
CA SER A 178 -15.19 1.04 3.58
C SER A 178 -16.71 1.01 3.40
N ALA A 179 -17.20 0.31 2.38
CA ALA A 179 -18.63 0.14 2.18
C ALA A 179 -19.17 -0.96 3.13
N PRO A 180 -20.40 -0.81 3.66
CA PRO A 180 -20.95 -1.74 4.66
C PRO A 180 -21.19 -3.16 4.12
N TRP A 181 -21.23 -3.36 2.81
CA TRP A 181 -21.31 -4.70 2.16
C TRP A 181 -19.93 -5.35 1.94
N PHE A 182 -18.85 -4.64 2.20
CA PHE A 182 -17.58 -5.32 2.39
C PHE A 182 -17.64 -5.91 3.79
N ASP A 183 -17.71 -7.24 3.87
CA ASP A 183 -17.70 -7.96 5.13
C ASP A 183 -16.62 -7.33 6.03
N SER A 184 -17.07 -6.41 6.87
CA SER A 184 -16.21 -5.92 7.94
C SER A 184 -15.91 -7.15 8.78
N PHE A 185 -14.66 -7.42 9.02
CA PHE A 185 -14.28 -8.49 9.93
C PHE A 185 -14.83 -8.12 11.31
N LYS A 186 -15.94 -8.74 11.68
CA LYS A 186 -16.46 -8.67 13.02
C LYS A 186 -16.07 -9.94 13.74
N LEU A 187 -15.62 -9.81 14.97
CA LEU A 187 -15.26 -10.96 15.81
C LEU A 187 -16.44 -11.95 15.91
N GLU A 188 -17.65 -11.43 15.98
CA GLU A 188 -18.91 -12.18 15.99
C GLU A 188 -19.22 -12.90 14.67
N ASP A 189 -18.75 -12.39 13.52
CA ASP A 189 -18.91 -13.04 12.21
C ASP A 189 -17.84 -14.11 11.98
N ALA A 190 -16.78 -14.07 12.73
CA ALA A 190 -15.69 -15.05 12.67
C ALA A 190 -16.07 -16.40 13.28
N THR A 191 -17.06 -16.42 14.19
CA THR A 191 -17.60 -17.63 14.81
C THR A 191 -18.68 -18.32 13.96
N VAL A 192 -19.23 -17.63 12.97
CA VAL A 192 -20.26 -18.15 12.08
C VAL A 192 -19.71 -18.13 10.68
N GLY A 193 -19.16 -19.24 10.22
CA GLY A 193 -18.62 -19.49 8.89
C GLY A 193 -18.97 -18.44 7.83
N GLY A 194 -18.24 -17.34 7.83
CA GLY A 194 -18.42 -16.24 6.89
C GLY A 194 -18.07 -16.74 5.49
N SER A 195 -19.00 -16.65 4.56
CA SER A 195 -18.74 -16.89 3.15
C SER A 195 -17.91 -15.74 2.62
N SER A 196 -16.64 -16.00 2.25
CA SER A 196 -15.91 -15.07 1.42
C SER A 196 -16.62 -14.89 0.07
N SER A 197 -16.36 -13.81 -0.64
CA SER A 197 -16.87 -13.63 -2.02
C SER A 197 -16.44 -14.75 -2.98
N THR A 198 -15.57 -15.64 -2.54
CA THR A 198 -15.08 -16.85 -3.22
C THR A 198 -15.81 -18.13 -2.79
N GLY A 199 -16.78 -18.03 -1.87
CA GLY A 199 -17.51 -19.20 -1.36
C GLY A 199 -16.73 -20.10 -0.41
N GLN A 200 -15.53 -19.71 0.00
CA GLN A 200 -14.77 -20.43 1.03
C GLN A 200 -15.31 -20.06 2.41
N SER A 201 -15.74 -21.06 3.17
CA SER A 201 -16.03 -20.93 4.59
C SER A 201 -14.79 -21.33 5.41
N PHE A 202 -14.42 -20.52 6.38
CA PHE A 202 -13.45 -20.95 7.39
C PHE A 202 -14.12 -21.04 8.75
N THR A 203 -13.68 -22.02 9.50
CA THR A 203 -14.02 -22.14 10.91
C THR A 203 -12.85 -21.57 11.68
N LEU A 204 -13.11 -20.61 12.56
CA LEU A 204 -12.11 -20.16 13.50
C LEU A 204 -11.76 -21.30 14.46
N THR A 205 -10.47 -21.52 14.64
CA THR A 205 -10.01 -22.39 15.74
C THR A 205 -10.02 -21.59 17.04
N SER A 206 -10.10 -22.28 18.18
CA SER A 206 -10.01 -21.64 19.50
C SER A 206 -8.72 -20.83 19.69
N GLU A 207 -7.66 -21.20 18.98
CA GLU A 207 -6.37 -20.49 19.00
C GLU A 207 -6.47 -19.15 18.24
N LEU A 208 -7.21 -19.10 17.15
CA LEU A 208 -7.45 -17.88 16.39
C LEU A 208 -8.37 -16.92 17.16
N GLU A 209 -9.37 -17.45 17.87
CA GLU A 209 -10.23 -16.66 18.77
C GLU A 209 -9.40 -16.02 19.90
N ALA A 210 -8.53 -16.80 20.56
CA ALA A 210 -7.64 -16.29 21.61
C ALA A 210 -6.67 -15.20 21.06
N LEU A 211 -6.11 -15.39 19.87
CA LEU A 211 -5.23 -14.42 19.24
C LEU A 211 -5.98 -13.11 18.89
N MET A 212 -7.23 -13.23 18.47
CA MET A 212 -8.07 -12.05 18.17
C MET A 212 -8.50 -11.29 19.43
N GLU A 213 -8.73 -12.00 20.54
CA GLU A 213 -8.97 -11.37 21.85
C GLU A 213 -7.73 -10.60 22.32
N GLU A 214 -6.53 -11.17 22.15
CA GLU A 214 -5.27 -10.50 22.49
C GLU A 214 -5.04 -9.21 21.67
N ILE A 215 -5.36 -9.24 20.37
CA ILE A 215 -5.24 -8.06 19.48
C ILE A 215 -6.24 -6.96 19.84
N ASN A 216 -7.43 -7.31 20.31
CA ASN A 216 -8.48 -6.37 20.67
C ASN A 216 -8.45 -5.98 22.17
N ALA A 217 -7.53 -6.49 22.95
CA ALA A 217 -7.34 -6.07 24.34
C ALA A 217 -6.93 -4.57 24.38
N PRO A 218 -7.51 -3.75 25.25
CA PRO A 218 -7.25 -2.32 25.35
C PRO A 218 -5.83 -1.99 25.80
#